data_8efd015664b483f62e736ff9e366b25e
#
_entry.id   8efd015664b483f62e736ff9e366b25e
#
_cell.length_a   1.000
_cell.length_b   1.000
_cell.length_c   1.000
_cell.angle_alpha   90.00
_cell.angle_beta   90.00
_cell.angle_gamma   90.00
#
_symmetry.space_group_name_H-M   'P 1'
#
loop_
_entity.id
_entity.type
_entity.pdbx_description
1 polymer ?
#
loop_
_entity_poly.entity_id
_entity_poly.type
_entity_poly.pdbx_seq_one_letter_code
_entity_poly.pdbx_strand_id
1 'polypeptide(L)'
;MSQNNSDNNNNYHEENRDNINSINSWDDLDIKPQLLRGIYAYGFEKPSPIQKKSICPILEGKDIIAQAQSGTGKTACFTISSLELIDVDINLPQVVIMSPTRELSCQIKKVLDSIGSNIKKMRSQLLVGGTSTEADIKLIKDNSPHIIVGCPGRIHDMLRRKHIITEKIKLVVLDEADEMLSSGFKEQIYSVFQYLSNNIQIALFSATVPSSLHYLTEKFMRNPVKIIVKAEQLTLEGIKQYFINLEDDNMKYETLKDLFSTFSVAQCIIYCNSVRRVSDLYDAMFQDGYPVCQIHSNLDKQERQKNYDDFRVGNTRVLISSNVTARGIDIQQVSTVINFDIPKCINTYLHRIGRSGRWGRKGVAINFVTRRDIRHLKDIESFYNTQISELPSDYKGN
;
A
#
# COMPACT_ATOMS: atom_id res chain seq x y z
N MET A 1 -28.16 24.96 39.92
CA MET A 1 -28.51 23.67 39.30
C MET A 1 -27.83 23.67 37.94
N SER A 2 -26.57 23.42 37.88
CA SER A 2 -25.72 22.23 37.74
C SER A 2 -26.37 21.13 36.92
N GLN A 3 -25.91 20.97 35.69
CA GLN A 3 -25.78 19.62 35.09
C GLN A 3 -24.64 19.62 34.09
N ASN A 4 -23.64 18.85 34.48
CA ASN A 4 -22.52 18.34 33.72
C ASN A 4 -23.02 17.58 32.51
N ASN A 5 -22.38 17.77 31.35
CA ASN A 5 -22.28 16.77 30.32
C ASN A 5 -20.81 16.44 30.09
N SER A 6 -20.51 15.28 30.55
CA SER A 6 -19.25 14.60 30.60
C SER A 6 -18.74 14.21 29.22
N ASP A 7 -17.50 14.53 29.04
CA ASP A 7 -16.58 13.96 28.05
C ASP A 7 -16.64 12.42 28.00
N ASN A 8 -17.08 11.88 26.89
CA ASN A 8 -16.80 10.49 26.53
C ASN A 8 -15.49 10.45 25.76
N ASN A 9 -14.39 10.58 26.48
CA ASN A 9 -13.08 10.22 26.01
C ASN A 9 -12.97 8.70 25.90
N ASN A 10 -12.70 8.23 24.69
CA ASN A 10 -12.39 6.87 24.29
C ASN A 10 -11.22 6.28 25.11
N ASN A 11 -11.54 5.63 26.20
CA ASN A 11 -10.66 4.66 26.84
C ASN A 11 -10.71 3.34 26.03
N TYR A 12 -9.97 3.24 24.95
CA TYR A 12 -9.55 1.94 24.45
C TYR A 12 -8.43 1.45 25.34
N HIS A 13 -8.81 0.67 26.37
CA HIS A 13 -7.91 0.02 27.28
C HIS A 13 -6.84 -0.77 26.51
N GLU A 14 -5.60 -0.56 26.88
CA GLU A 14 -4.41 -1.36 26.62
C GLU A 14 -4.58 -2.75 27.25
N GLU A 15 -5.43 -3.60 26.69
CA GLU A 15 -5.49 -5.02 27.06
C GLU A 15 -5.03 -5.85 25.85
N ASN A 16 -3.81 -6.26 25.93
CA ASN A 16 -3.13 -7.46 25.44
C ASN A 16 -1.65 -7.19 25.19
N ARG A 17 -0.92 -6.85 26.25
CA ARG A 17 0.53 -6.62 26.20
C ARG A 17 1.37 -7.86 26.43
N ASP A 18 0.83 -9.06 26.65
CA ASP A 18 1.68 -10.19 27.00
C ASP A 18 1.32 -11.47 26.26
N ASN A 19 2.33 -12.06 25.61
CA ASN A 19 2.41 -13.37 24.94
C ASN A 19 2.12 -13.43 23.42
N ILE A 20 2.58 -12.45 22.63
CA ILE A 20 2.83 -12.73 21.22
C ILE A 20 4.23 -13.34 21.13
N ASN A 21 4.34 -14.62 20.79
CA ASN A 21 5.62 -15.27 20.47
C ASN A 21 6.32 -14.45 19.38
N SER A 22 7.33 -13.67 19.74
CA SER A 22 8.09 -12.86 18.81
C SER A 22 9.33 -13.62 18.37
N ILE A 23 9.52 -13.73 17.05
CA ILE A 23 10.71 -14.31 16.44
C ILE A 23 11.85 -13.27 16.38
N ASN A 24 13.07 -13.70 16.59
CA ASN A 24 14.26 -12.85 16.44
C ASN A 24 15.04 -13.16 15.16
N SER A 25 14.97 -14.39 14.69
CA SER A 25 15.55 -14.90 13.46
C SER A 25 14.47 -15.62 12.64
N TRP A 26 14.70 -15.77 11.34
CA TRP A 26 13.87 -16.63 10.50
C TRP A 26 13.98 -18.11 10.87
N ASP A 27 15.10 -18.52 11.46
CA ASP A 27 15.34 -19.89 11.96
C ASP A 27 14.53 -20.22 13.20
N ASP A 28 13.96 -19.23 13.88
CA ASP A 28 13.05 -19.43 15.02
C ASP A 28 11.64 -19.91 14.57
N LEU A 29 11.36 -19.82 13.25
CA LEU A 29 10.09 -20.26 12.68
C LEU A 29 10.16 -21.75 12.32
N ASP A 30 9.20 -22.53 12.80
CA ASP A 30 8.98 -23.90 12.31
C ASP A 30 8.21 -23.85 10.98
N ILE A 31 8.95 -23.59 9.88
CA ILE A 31 8.42 -23.45 8.53
C ILE A 31 9.13 -24.39 7.55
N LYS A 32 8.51 -24.58 6.38
CA LYS A 32 9.08 -25.42 5.32
C LYS A 32 10.52 -25.03 4.98
N PRO A 33 11.49 -25.96 4.95
CA PRO A 33 12.88 -25.63 4.65
C PRO A 33 13.06 -24.95 3.28
N GLN A 34 12.20 -25.27 2.30
CA GLN A 34 12.20 -24.63 0.99
C GLN A 34 11.78 -23.16 1.07
N LEU A 35 10.82 -22.82 1.95
CA LEU A 35 10.40 -21.46 2.19
C LEU A 35 11.50 -20.66 2.90
N LEU A 36 12.13 -21.22 3.93
CA LEU A 36 13.25 -20.60 4.63
C LEU A 36 14.39 -20.23 3.67
N ARG A 37 14.75 -21.16 2.77
CA ARG A 37 15.74 -20.88 1.69
C ARG A 37 15.30 -19.74 0.79
N GLY A 38 14.01 -19.68 0.44
CA GLY A 38 13.45 -18.60 -0.37
C GLY A 38 13.51 -17.23 0.31
N ILE A 39 13.29 -17.18 1.62
CA ILE A 39 13.39 -15.96 2.43
C ILE A 39 14.82 -15.40 2.39
N TYR A 40 15.82 -16.24 2.68
CA TYR A 40 17.23 -15.82 2.63
C TYR A 40 17.69 -15.49 1.21
N ALA A 41 17.29 -16.27 0.21
CA ALA A 41 17.62 -16.00 -1.20
C ALA A 41 17.01 -14.67 -1.71
N TYR A 42 15.88 -14.25 -1.15
CA TYR A 42 15.27 -12.95 -1.43
C TYR A 42 16.05 -11.77 -0.81
N GLY A 43 16.96 -12.03 0.12
CA GLY A 43 17.79 -11.05 0.79
C GLY A 43 17.27 -10.58 2.15
N PHE A 44 16.32 -11.31 2.76
CA PHE A 44 15.85 -10.99 4.11
C PHE A 44 16.77 -11.63 5.16
N GLU A 45 17.61 -10.84 5.80
CA GLU A 45 18.53 -11.32 6.83
C GLU A 45 17.85 -11.51 8.18
N LYS A 46 17.00 -10.57 8.58
CA LYS A 46 16.27 -10.57 9.86
C LYS A 46 14.83 -10.10 9.68
N PRO A 47 13.89 -10.66 10.47
CA PRO A 47 12.51 -10.18 10.42
C PRO A 47 12.35 -8.78 10.98
N SER A 48 11.55 -7.95 10.30
CA SER A 48 11.19 -6.62 10.76
C SER A 48 10.23 -6.67 11.97
N PRO A 49 10.03 -5.57 12.71
CA PRO A 49 9.14 -5.54 13.88
C PRO A 49 7.71 -6.01 13.59
N ILE A 50 7.15 -5.67 12.42
CA ILE A 50 5.81 -6.12 12.03
C ILE A 50 5.80 -7.63 11.72
N GLN A 51 6.84 -8.14 11.06
CA GLN A 51 6.97 -9.56 10.74
C GLN A 51 7.11 -10.40 12.00
N LYS A 52 7.93 -9.96 12.95
CA LYS A 52 8.12 -10.62 14.25
C LYS A 52 6.81 -10.86 15.00
N LYS A 53 5.87 -9.89 14.92
CA LYS A 53 4.62 -9.90 15.66
C LYS A 53 3.46 -10.55 14.89
N SER A 54 3.51 -10.54 13.54
CA SER A 54 2.34 -10.91 12.72
C SER A 54 2.41 -12.33 12.17
N ILE A 55 3.60 -12.88 11.90
CA ILE A 55 3.72 -14.18 11.23
C ILE A 55 3.18 -15.30 12.10
N CYS A 56 3.65 -15.41 13.34
CA CYS A 56 3.20 -16.48 14.22
C CYS A 56 1.67 -16.51 14.43
N PRO A 57 0.98 -15.41 14.75
CA PRO A 57 -0.47 -15.42 14.86
C PRO A 57 -1.18 -15.87 13.58
N ILE A 58 -0.66 -15.50 12.37
CA ILE A 58 -1.24 -15.98 11.12
C ILE A 58 -1.07 -17.49 10.98
N LEU A 59 0.11 -18.02 11.29
CA LEU A 59 0.38 -19.46 11.22
C LEU A 59 -0.44 -20.26 12.24
N GLU A 60 -0.77 -19.66 13.38
CA GLU A 60 -1.66 -20.20 14.40
C GLU A 60 -3.16 -20.16 14.01
N GLY A 61 -3.50 -19.64 12.83
CA GLY A 61 -4.87 -19.55 12.33
C GLY A 61 -5.69 -18.40 12.94
N LYS A 62 -5.05 -17.44 13.61
CA LYS A 62 -5.74 -16.29 14.22
C LYS A 62 -6.00 -15.21 13.17
N ASP A 63 -7.15 -14.55 13.28
CA ASP A 63 -7.40 -13.31 12.53
C ASP A 63 -6.48 -12.21 13.05
N ILE A 64 -5.95 -11.38 12.15
CA ILE A 64 -5.07 -10.28 12.54
C ILE A 64 -5.46 -8.94 11.91
N ILE A 65 -5.26 -7.88 12.68
CA ILE A 65 -5.27 -6.49 12.18
C ILE A 65 -3.87 -5.92 12.41
N ALA A 66 -3.10 -5.80 11.34
CA ALA A 66 -1.74 -5.31 11.37
C ALA A 66 -1.68 -3.88 10.83
N GLN A 67 -1.53 -2.91 11.75
CA GLN A 67 -1.31 -1.52 11.38
C GLN A 67 0.19 -1.23 11.30
N ALA A 68 0.67 -0.94 10.10
CA ALA A 68 2.04 -0.55 9.86
C ALA A 68 2.17 0.25 8.56
N GLN A 69 3.14 1.15 8.51
CA GLN A 69 3.43 1.96 7.33
C GLN A 69 3.85 1.14 6.11
N SER A 70 3.79 1.79 4.95
CA SER A 70 4.41 1.28 3.72
C SER A 70 5.93 1.16 3.91
N GLY A 71 6.52 0.07 3.39
CA GLY A 71 7.96 -0.17 3.52
C GLY A 71 8.41 -0.88 4.81
N THR A 72 7.52 -1.19 5.76
CA THR A 72 7.88 -1.88 7.01
C THR A 72 8.01 -3.40 6.86
N GLY A 73 7.68 -3.97 5.70
CA GLY A 73 7.76 -5.41 5.45
C GLY A 73 6.42 -6.14 5.53
N LYS A 74 5.26 -5.46 5.49
CA LYS A 74 3.92 -6.07 5.47
C LYS A 74 3.78 -7.13 4.37
N THR A 75 4.20 -6.82 3.15
CA THR A 75 4.11 -7.72 2.00
C THR A 75 4.82 -9.05 2.25
N ALA A 76 6.03 -9.02 2.78
CA ALA A 76 6.75 -10.23 3.12
C ALA A 76 6.07 -11.02 4.25
N CYS A 77 5.48 -10.34 5.24
CA CYS A 77 4.76 -10.98 6.33
C CYS A 77 3.65 -11.90 5.82
N PHE A 78 2.68 -11.36 5.08
CA PHE A 78 1.58 -12.19 4.60
C PHE A 78 1.98 -13.13 3.45
N THR A 79 3.00 -12.78 2.67
CA THR A 79 3.53 -13.66 1.61
C THR A 79 4.16 -14.93 2.21
N ILE A 80 5.03 -14.78 3.21
CA ILE A 80 5.67 -15.90 3.93
C ILE A 80 4.59 -16.77 4.58
N SER A 81 3.66 -16.16 5.31
CA SER A 81 2.57 -16.89 5.94
C SER A 81 1.69 -17.64 4.93
N SER A 82 1.37 -17.01 3.79
CA SER A 82 0.59 -17.66 2.73
C SER A 82 1.31 -18.86 2.14
N LEU A 83 2.62 -18.75 1.86
CA LEU A 83 3.44 -19.84 1.31
C LEU A 83 3.60 -21.01 2.31
N GLU A 84 3.69 -20.70 3.60
CA GLU A 84 3.72 -21.73 4.62
C GLU A 84 2.40 -22.48 4.72
N LEU A 85 1.28 -21.76 4.70
CA LEU A 85 -0.03 -22.36 4.90
C LEU A 85 -0.50 -23.25 3.73
N ILE A 86 -0.03 -23.08 2.48
CA ILE A 86 -0.52 -23.88 1.35
C ILE A 86 -0.01 -25.31 1.40
N ASP A 87 -0.87 -26.22 0.91
CA ASP A 87 -0.51 -27.59 0.55
C ASP A 87 -0.45 -27.69 -0.98
N VAL A 88 0.74 -27.96 -1.52
CA VAL A 88 0.99 -28.01 -2.97
C VAL A 88 0.40 -29.23 -3.69
N ASP A 89 -0.02 -30.23 -2.94
CA ASP A 89 -0.66 -31.42 -3.50
C ASP A 89 -2.19 -31.26 -3.63
N ILE A 90 -2.77 -30.20 -3.03
CA ILE A 90 -4.16 -29.81 -3.19
C ILE A 90 -4.27 -28.85 -4.39
N ASN A 91 -4.77 -29.33 -5.53
CA ASN A 91 -4.94 -28.55 -6.75
C ASN A 91 -6.17 -27.61 -6.72
N LEU A 92 -6.30 -26.80 -5.67
CA LEU A 92 -7.39 -25.83 -5.48
C LEU A 92 -6.83 -24.55 -4.82
N PRO A 93 -7.49 -23.40 -5.00
CA PRO A 93 -7.13 -22.17 -4.31
C PRO A 93 -7.25 -22.33 -2.79
N GLN A 94 -6.24 -21.88 -2.06
CA GLN A 94 -6.16 -21.98 -0.61
C GLN A 94 -5.99 -20.62 0.05
N VAL A 95 -5.42 -19.66 -0.68
CA VAL A 95 -5.20 -18.29 -0.20
C VAL A 95 -5.65 -17.28 -1.25
N VAL A 96 -6.31 -16.21 -0.80
CA VAL A 96 -6.67 -15.06 -1.62
C VAL A 96 -6.04 -13.81 -1.02
N ILE A 97 -5.25 -13.08 -1.81
CA ILE A 97 -4.63 -11.82 -1.42
C ILE A 97 -5.24 -10.70 -2.27
N MET A 98 -5.89 -9.75 -1.63
CA MET A 98 -6.51 -8.60 -2.28
C MET A 98 -5.74 -7.32 -2.02
N SER A 99 -5.61 -6.49 -3.05
CA SER A 99 -5.01 -5.15 -2.95
C SER A 99 -5.75 -4.15 -3.87
N PRO A 100 -5.69 -2.82 -3.56
CA PRO A 100 -6.53 -1.83 -4.25
C PRO A 100 -6.13 -1.58 -5.70
N THR A 101 -4.87 -1.79 -6.06
CA THR A 101 -4.36 -1.44 -7.39
C THR A 101 -3.71 -2.62 -8.10
N ARG A 102 -3.75 -2.58 -9.42
CA ARG A 102 -3.08 -3.56 -10.28
C ARG A 102 -1.58 -3.63 -10.00
N GLU A 103 -0.93 -2.47 -9.86
CA GLU A 103 0.51 -2.36 -9.66
C GLU A 103 0.93 -3.02 -8.35
N LEU A 104 0.18 -2.76 -7.27
CA LEU A 104 0.43 -3.40 -5.97
C LEU A 104 0.20 -4.92 -6.06
N SER A 105 -0.87 -5.36 -6.71
CA SER A 105 -1.12 -6.80 -6.92
C SER A 105 0.01 -7.47 -7.71
N CYS A 106 0.52 -6.81 -8.77
CA CYS A 106 1.66 -7.30 -9.55
C CYS A 106 2.93 -7.39 -8.69
N GLN A 107 3.17 -6.39 -7.84
CA GLN A 107 4.33 -6.38 -6.94
C GLN A 107 4.21 -7.47 -5.88
N ILE A 108 3.06 -7.63 -5.25
CA ILE A 108 2.80 -8.71 -4.28
C ILE A 108 3.08 -10.07 -4.94
N LYS A 109 2.56 -10.29 -6.16
CA LYS A 109 2.81 -11.53 -6.90
C LYS A 109 4.29 -11.76 -7.18
N LYS A 110 5.04 -10.74 -7.58
CA LYS A 110 6.49 -10.87 -7.80
C LYS A 110 7.24 -11.27 -6.52
N VAL A 111 6.89 -10.66 -5.39
CA VAL A 111 7.48 -11.01 -4.08
C VAL A 111 7.12 -12.46 -3.71
N LEU A 112 5.84 -12.83 -3.87
CA LEU A 112 5.33 -14.17 -3.60
C LEU A 112 6.08 -15.23 -4.43
N ASP A 113 6.19 -15.03 -5.73
CA ASP A 113 6.84 -15.97 -6.65
C ASP A 113 8.35 -16.07 -6.36
N SER A 114 9.00 -14.96 -6.02
CA SER A 114 10.42 -14.93 -5.69
C SER A 114 10.72 -15.67 -4.39
N ILE A 115 9.96 -15.43 -3.32
CA ILE A 115 10.13 -16.13 -2.04
C ILE A 115 9.71 -17.60 -2.18
N GLY A 116 8.66 -17.88 -2.94
CA GLY A 116 8.13 -19.23 -3.18
C GLY A 116 8.89 -20.05 -4.22
N SER A 117 9.93 -19.50 -4.84
CA SER A 117 10.62 -20.12 -5.99
C SER A 117 11.21 -21.51 -5.70
N ASN A 118 11.57 -21.78 -4.44
CA ASN A 118 12.09 -23.07 -4.01
C ASN A 118 11.00 -24.09 -3.63
N ILE A 119 9.72 -23.67 -3.60
CA ILE A 119 8.59 -24.56 -3.28
C ILE A 119 8.11 -25.21 -4.59
N LYS A 120 8.49 -26.47 -4.81
CA LYS A 120 8.10 -27.21 -6.03
C LYS A 120 6.58 -27.29 -6.14
N LYS A 121 6.05 -27.20 -7.37
CA LYS A 121 4.61 -27.25 -7.71
C LYS A 121 3.78 -26.07 -7.19
N MET A 122 4.34 -25.11 -6.46
CA MET A 122 3.61 -23.90 -6.04
C MET A 122 3.14 -23.12 -7.28
N ARG A 123 1.88 -22.70 -7.27
CA ARG A 123 1.27 -21.91 -8.35
C ARG A 123 0.53 -20.72 -7.77
N SER A 124 0.74 -19.57 -8.38
CA SER A 124 0.04 -18.34 -8.08
C SER A 124 -0.58 -17.72 -9.33
N GLN A 125 -1.74 -17.12 -9.21
CA GLN A 125 -2.45 -16.45 -10.30
C GLN A 125 -2.71 -14.98 -9.96
N LEU A 126 -2.42 -14.10 -10.93
CA LEU A 126 -2.76 -12.69 -10.85
C LEU A 126 -4.14 -12.45 -11.48
N LEU A 127 -5.05 -11.84 -10.72
CA LEU A 127 -6.40 -11.49 -11.15
C LEU A 127 -6.64 -9.98 -11.00
N VAL A 128 -6.40 -9.22 -12.07
CA VAL A 128 -6.51 -7.75 -12.05
C VAL A 128 -7.33 -7.25 -13.24
N GLY A 129 -7.90 -6.07 -13.08
CA GLY A 129 -8.64 -5.41 -14.16
C GLY A 129 -7.74 -5.19 -15.37
N GLY A 130 -8.38 -5.28 -16.54
CA GLY A 130 -7.72 -4.96 -17.79
C GLY A 130 -6.87 -6.08 -18.39
N THR A 131 -6.77 -7.30 -17.84
CA THR A 131 -6.32 -8.52 -18.53
C THR A 131 -7.50 -9.20 -19.23
N SER A 132 -7.25 -10.08 -20.22
CA SER A 132 -8.32 -10.88 -20.82
C SER A 132 -8.95 -11.77 -19.75
N THR A 133 -10.26 -11.69 -19.61
CA THR A 133 -11.02 -12.52 -18.68
C THR A 133 -10.97 -13.98 -19.10
N GLU A 134 -11.02 -14.24 -20.41
CA GLU A 134 -10.96 -15.58 -20.99
C GLU A 134 -9.59 -16.24 -20.74
N ALA A 135 -8.51 -15.47 -20.85
CA ALA A 135 -7.17 -15.96 -20.53
C ALA A 135 -7.03 -16.30 -19.04
N ASP A 136 -7.56 -15.44 -18.14
CA ASP A 136 -7.58 -15.71 -16.71
C ASP A 136 -8.36 -17.00 -16.38
N ILE A 137 -9.54 -17.16 -16.98
CA ILE A 137 -10.39 -18.35 -16.82
C ILE A 137 -9.67 -19.62 -17.32
N LYS A 138 -9.04 -19.54 -18.49
CA LYS A 138 -8.28 -20.66 -19.06
C LYS A 138 -7.15 -21.09 -18.13
N LEU A 139 -6.36 -20.15 -17.63
CA LEU A 139 -5.27 -20.43 -16.69
C LEU A 139 -5.76 -21.09 -15.40
N ILE A 140 -6.87 -20.62 -14.82
CA ILE A 140 -7.47 -21.22 -13.61
C ILE A 140 -7.93 -22.65 -13.88
N LYS A 141 -8.54 -22.92 -15.04
CA LYS A 141 -9.05 -24.26 -15.41
C LYS A 141 -7.92 -25.24 -15.72
N ASP A 142 -6.93 -24.79 -16.51
CA ASP A 142 -5.84 -25.66 -16.95
C ASP A 142 -4.87 -25.98 -15.82
N ASN A 143 -4.68 -25.04 -14.88
CA ASN A 143 -3.70 -25.18 -13.82
C ASN A 143 -4.11 -24.40 -12.58
N SER A 144 -5.07 -24.96 -11.83
CA SER A 144 -5.66 -24.27 -10.64
C SER A 144 -4.57 -23.74 -9.70
N PRO A 145 -4.56 -22.43 -9.38
CA PRO A 145 -3.57 -21.83 -8.50
C PRO A 145 -3.83 -22.18 -7.03
N HIS A 146 -2.78 -22.29 -6.22
CA HIS A 146 -2.90 -22.38 -4.76
C HIS A 146 -3.15 -21.01 -4.12
N ILE A 147 -2.55 -19.96 -4.71
CA ILE A 147 -2.65 -18.59 -4.21
C ILE A 147 -3.15 -17.68 -5.33
N ILE A 148 -4.19 -16.93 -5.04
CA ILE A 148 -4.73 -15.89 -5.93
C ILE A 148 -4.34 -14.54 -5.37
N VAL A 149 -3.73 -13.69 -6.22
CA VAL A 149 -3.41 -12.29 -5.90
C VAL A 149 -4.17 -11.40 -6.86
N GLY A 150 -4.85 -10.36 -6.37
CA GLY A 150 -5.56 -9.50 -7.31
C GLY A 150 -6.33 -8.35 -6.70
N CYS A 151 -7.08 -7.66 -7.57
CA CYS A 151 -7.97 -6.58 -7.17
C CYS A 151 -9.38 -7.11 -6.88
N PRO A 152 -10.10 -6.53 -5.89
CA PRO A 152 -11.42 -7.01 -5.45
C PRO A 152 -12.42 -7.22 -6.58
N GLY A 153 -12.52 -6.28 -7.53
CA GLY A 153 -13.48 -6.36 -8.63
C GLY A 153 -13.29 -7.56 -9.55
N ARG A 154 -12.03 -7.92 -9.91
CA ARG A 154 -11.74 -9.07 -10.76
C ARG A 154 -11.93 -10.39 -9.99
N ILE A 155 -11.52 -10.44 -8.74
CA ILE A 155 -11.72 -11.62 -7.88
C ILE A 155 -13.22 -11.86 -7.68
N HIS A 156 -14.00 -10.82 -7.37
CA HIS A 156 -15.45 -10.91 -7.25
C HIS A 156 -16.12 -11.44 -8.55
N ASP A 157 -15.72 -10.91 -9.73
CA ASP A 157 -16.24 -11.39 -11.02
C ASP A 157 -15.97 -12.88 -11.25
N MET A 158 -14.74 -13.36 -10.93
CA MET A 158 -14.37 -14.77 -11.05
C MET A 158 -15.15 -15.68 -10.08
N LEU A 159 -15.37 -15.21 -8.84
CA LEU A 159 -16.20 -15.92 -7.85
C LEU A 159 -17.66 -15.97 -8.27
N ARG A 160 -18.23 -14.84 -8.69
CA ARG A 160 -19.62 -14.74 -9.18
C ARG A 160 -19.88 -15.68 -10.36
N ARG A 161 -18.90 -15.79 -11.28
CA ARG A 161 -18.96 -16.71 -12.43
C ARG A 161 -18.56 -18.15 -12.08
N LYS A 162 -18.29 -18.45 -10.80
CA LYS A 162 -17.90 -19.79 -10.31
C LYS A 162 -16.65 -20.38 -10.98
N HIS A 163 -15.69 -19.53 -11.38
CA HIS A 163 -14.41 -19.98 -11.89
C HIS A 163 -13.39 -20.22 -10.76
N ILE A 164 -13.56 -19.61 -9.60
CA ILE A 164 -12.76 -19.87 -8.40
C ILE A 164 -13.56 -20.83 -7.51
N ILE A 165 -12.97 -22.00 -7.24
CA ILE A 165 -13.52 -22.97 -6.27
C ILE A 165 -13.08 -22.53 -4.88
N THR A 166 -14.01 -22.35 -3.95
CA THR A 166 -13.75 -21.73 -2.65
C THR A 166 -13.56 -22.71 -1.51
N GLU A 167 -13.83 -24.00 -1.72
CA GLU A 167 -13.89 -25.04 -0.69
C GLU A 167 -12.61 -25.19 0.15
N LYS A 168 -11.45 -24.91 -0.44
CA LYS A 168 -10.14 -25.05 0.20
C LYS A 168 -9.50 -23.71 0.57
N ILE A 169 -10.20 -22.59 0.32
CA ILE A 169 -9.70 -21.28 0.74
C ILE A 169 -9.78 -21.19 2.26
N LYS A 170 -8.64 -20.96 2.90
CA LYS A 170 -8.48 -20.90 4.36
C LYS A 170 -7.98 -19.56 4.87
N LEU A 171 -7.34 -18.75 4.01
CA LEU A 171 -6.84 -17.44 4.36
C LEU A 171 -7.23 -16.40 3.31
N VAL A 172 -7.75 -15.28 3.76
CA VAL A 172 -7.89 -14.05 2.97
C VAL A 172 -7.02 -12.95 3.55
N VAL A 173 -6.19 -12.36 2.70
CA VAL A 173 -5.37 -11.21 3.04
C VAL A 173 -5.94 -9.96 2.38
N LEU A 174 -6.07 -8.89 3.14
CA LEU A 174 -6.40 -7.55 2.63
C LEU A 174 -5.19 -6.63 2.86
N ASP A 175 -4.49 -6.25 1.80
CA ASP A 175 -3.40 -5.27 1.89
C ASP A 175 -3.89 -3.88 1.47
N GLU A 176 -3.48 -2.84 2.18
CA GLU A 176 -3.98 -1.45 2.07
C GLU A 176 -5.52 -1.40 2.21
N ALA A 177 -6.03 -2.07 3.25
CA ALA A 177 -7.47 -2.24 3.48
C ALA A 177 -8.22 -0.92 3.66
N ASP A 178 -7.60 0.10 4.26
CA ASP A 178 -8.12 1.45 4.39
C ASP A 178 -8.43 2.10 3.04
N GLU A 179 -7.56 1.88 2.03
CA GLU A 179 -7.82 2.36 0.67
C GLU A 179 -8.97 1.61 0.02
N MET A 180 -8.96 0.29 0.08
CA MET A 180 -10.00 -0.51 -0.56
C MET A 180 -11.39 -0.16 -0.03
N LEU A 181 -11.51 0.15 1.27
CA LEU A 181 -12.78 0.51 1.89
C LEU A 181 -13.19 1.96 1.63
N SER A 182 -12.23 2.87 1.37
CA SER A 182 -12.51 4.28 1.05
C SER A 182 -12.70 4.55 -0.44
N SER A 183 -12.14 3.73 -1.33
CA SER A 183 -12.10 3.95 -2.79
C SER A 183 -13.21 3.24 -3.59
N GLY A 184 -14.30 2.81 -2.94
CA GLY A 184 -15.45 2.21 -3.62
C GLY A 184 -15.40 0.68 -3.81
N PHE A 185 -14.38 -0.01 -3.29
CA PHE A 185 -14.32 -1.49 -3.31
C PHE A 185 -15.06 -2.15 -2.15
N LYS A 186 -15.67 -1.38 -1.26
CA LYS A 186 -16.37 -1.90 -0.07
C LYS A 186 -17.39 -2.99 -0.42
N GLU A 187 -18.25 -2.73 -1.40
CA GLU A 187 -19.29 -3.65 -1.81
C GLU A 187 -18.71 -4.93 -2.43
N GLN A 188 -17.67 -4.80 -3.26
CA GLN A 188 -17.00 -5.96 -3.86
C GLN A 188 -16.34 -6.84 -2.79
N ILE A 189 -15.67 -6.23 -1.80
CA ILE A 189 -15.04 -6.97 -0.70
C ILE A 189 -16.11 -7.74 0.10
N TYR A 190 -17.21 -7.08 0.47
CA TYR A 190 -18.31 -7.75 1.17
C TYR A 190 -18.91 -8.88 0.35
N SER A 191 -19.08 -8.67 -0.95
CA SER A 191 -19.57 -9.72 -1.85
C SER A 191 -18.59 -10.88 -1.96
N VAL A 192 -17.27 -10.62 -1.99
CA VAL A 192 -16.25 -11.69 -1.97
C VAL A 192 -16.41 -12.56 -0.71
N PHE A 193 -16.55 -11.96 0.47
CA PHE A 193 -16.74 -12.72 1.72
C PHE A 193 -18.03 -13.57 1.73
N GLN A 194 -19.07 -13.18 1.01
CA GLN A 194 -20.30 -13.99 0.91
C GLN A 194 -20.12 -15.30 0.13
N TYR A 195 -19.09 -15.41 -0.72
CA TYR A 195 -18.75 -16.65 -1.44
C TYR A 195 -17.84 -17.58 -0.64
N LEU A 196 -17.31 -17.12 0.49
CA LEU A 196 -16.32 -17.82 1.30
C LEU A 196 -16.97 -18.47 2.53
N SER A 197 -16.30 -19.45 3.10
CA SER A 197 -16.73 -20.08 4.36
C SER A 197 -16.74 -19.06 5.51
N ASN A 198 -17.69 -19.17 6.43
CA ASN A 198 -17.75 -18.37 7.64
C ASN A 198 -16.55 -18.59 8.59
N ASN A 199 -15.81 -19.68 8.38
CA ASN A 199 -14.63 -20.04 9.19
C ASN A 199 -13.30 -19.65 8.57
N ILE A 200 -13.31 -18.79 7.53
CA ILE A 200 -12.09 -18.34 6.88
C ILE A 200 -11.27 -17.43 7.82
N GLN A 201 -9.96 -17.60 7.79
CA GLN A 201 -9.05 -16.71 8.48
C GLN A 201 -8.85 -15.41 7.69
N ILE A 202 -8.79 -14.26 8.37
CA ILE A 202 -8.62 -12.95 7.75
C ILE A 202 -7.39 -12.27 8.32
N ALA A 203 -6.46 -11.91 7.44
CA ALA A 203 -5.29 -11.10 7.77
C ALA A 203 -5.41 -9.72 7.09
N LEU A 204 -5.56 -8.69 7.91
CA LEU A 204 -5.80 -7.34 7.45
C LEU A 204 -4.57 -6.48 7.71
N PHE A 205 -4.04 -5.89 6.64
CA PHE A 205 -2.90 -4.98 6.68
C PHE A 205 -3.31 -3.60 6.20
N SER A 206 -2.98 -2.58 6.99
CA SER A 206 -3.36 -1.21 6.69
C SER A 206 -2.36 -0.22 7.28
N ALA A 207 -2.24 0.97 6.70
CA ALA A 207 -1.48 2.04 7.32
C ALA A 207 -2.33 2.78 8.37
N THR A 208 -3.64 2.84 8.17
CA THR A 208 -4.59 3.51 9.07
C THR A 208 -5.77 2.60 9.42
N VAL A 209 -6.45 2.89 10.53
CA VAL A 209 -7.65 2.14 10.98
C VAL A 209 -8.85 3.08 10.97
N PRO A 210 -9.45 3.39 9.81
CA PRO A 210 -10.63 4.23 9.73
C PRO A 210 -11.88 3.51 10.28
N SER A 211 -12.93 4.28 10.60
CA SER A 211 -14.21 3.73 11.11
C SER A 211 -14.86 2.71 10.17
N SER A 212 -14.67 2.85 8.85
CA SER A 212 -15.14 1.87 7.87
C SER A 212 -14.53 0.48 8.04
N LEU A 213 -13.33 0.40 8.62
CA LEU A 213 -12.65 -0.85 8.92
C LEU A 213 -13.30 -1.57 10.11
N HIS A 214 -13.79 -0.85 11.12
CA HIS A 214 -14.46 -1.43 12.28
C HIS A 214 -15.66 -2.28 11.86
N TYR A 215 -16.49 -1.78 10.94
CA TYR A 215 -17.64 -2.55 10.45
C TYR A 215 -17.23 -3.87 9.76
N LEU A 216 -16.15 -3.86 8.98
CA LEU A 216 -15.64 -5.08 8.34
C LEU A 216 -15.12 -6.06 9.39
N THR A 217 -14.37 -5.56 10.38
CA THR A 217 -13.79 -6.40 11.43
C THR A 217 -14.87 -7.01 12.33
N GLU A 218 -15.87 -6.25 12.73
CA GLU A 218 -16.99 -6.75 13.54
C GLU A 218 -17.83 -7.80 12.81
N LYS A 219 -18.00 -7.64 11.50
CA LYS A 219 -18.86 -8.53 10.71
C LYS A 219 -18.20 -9.83 10.30
N PHE A 220 -16.90 -9.81 9.99
CA PHE A 220 -16.22 -10.95 9.35
C PHE A 220 -15.05 -11.53 10.15
N MET A 221 -14.48 -10.80 11.12
CA MET A 221 -13.33 -11.28 11.89
C MET A 221 -13.73 -11.81 13.27
N ARG A 222 -12.94 -12.75 13.77
CA ARG A 222 -13.17 -13.41 15.07
C ARG A 222 -12.01 -13.11 16.01
N ASN A 223 -12.26 -12.30 17.04
CA ASN A 223 -11.27 -11.91 18.05
C ASN A 223 -9.89 -11.62 17.45
N PRO A 224 -9.77 -10.69 16.50
CA PRO A 224 -8.51 -10.47 15.78
C PRO A 224 -7.40 -9.99 16.73
N VAL A 225 -6.21 -10.54 16.53
CA VAL A 225 -5.00 -10.02 17.17
C VAL A 225 -4.68 -8.67 16.58
N LYS A 226 -4.69 -7.64 17.41
CA LYS A 226 -4.39 -6.26 16.99
C LYS A 226 -2.92 -5.97 17.15
N ILE A 227 -2.22 -5.79 16.06
CA ILE A 227 -0.80 -5.45 16.01
C ILE A 227 -0.69 -4.01 15.53
N ILE A 228 -0.57 -3.11 16.48
CA ILE A 228 -0.46 -1.68 16.20
C ILE A 228 0.99 -1.27 16.42
N VAL A 229 1.65 -0.86 15.34
CA VAL A 229 2.92 -0.15 15.44
C VAL A 229 2.58 1.30 15.75
N LYS A 230 2.91 1.77 16.96
CA LYS A 230 2.55 3.12 17.44
C LYS A 230 2.94 4.19 16.42
N ALA A 231 2.09 5.21 16.28
CA ALA A 231 2.30 6.33 15.37
C ALA A 231 3.62 7.10 15.63
N GLU A 232 4.16 7.01 16.83
CA GLU A 232 5.48 7.56 17.19
C GLU A 232 6.66 6.88 16.48
N GLN A 233 6.44 5.66 15.96
CA GLN A 233 7.36 4.95 15.06
C GLN A 233 6.92 5.02 13.59
N LEU A 234 5.81 5.69 13.32
CA LEU A 234 5.40 6.11 11.99
C LEU A 234 6.31 7.30 11.59
N THR A 235 7.55 7.01 11.29
CA THR A 235 8.58 8.02 11.12
C THR A 235 8.34 8.86 9.88
N LEU A 236 7.52 9.90 10.07
CA LEU A 236 7.70 11.15 9.34
C LEU A 236 9.08 11.76 9.68
N GLU A 237 9.74 11.27 10.73
CA GLU A 237 11.06 11.69 11.22
C GLU A 237 12.17 11.59 10.16
N GLY A 238 12.03 10.69 9.19
CA GLY A 238 12.96 10.60 8.05
C GLY A 238 12.57 11.49 6.87
N ILE A 239 11.45 12.22 6.92
CA ILE A 239 10.93 13.03 5.81
C ILE A 239 10.83 14.48 6.26
N LYS A 240 11.66 15.34 5.70
CA LYS A 240 11.52 16.77 5.89
C LYS A 240 10.31 17.26 5.11
N GLN A 241 9.41 17.96 5.77
CA GLN A 241 8.14 18.42 5.20
C GLN A 241 8.13 19.92 5.10
N TYR A 242 7.89 20.42 3.89
CA TYR A 242 7.85 21.84 3.60
C TYR A 242 6.55 22.22 2.89
N PHE A 243 6.17 23.49 2.99
CA PHE A 243 5.16 24.07 2.13
C PHE A 243 5.67 25.33 1.45
N ILE A 244 5.10 25.64 0.29
CA ILE A 244 5.26 26.92 -0.41
C ILE A 244 3.88 27.58 -0.47
N ASN A 245 3.78 28.77 0.09
CA ASN A 245 2.54 29.53 0.10
C ASN A 245 2.39 30.29 -1.24
N LEU A 246 1.27 30.07 -1.92
CA LEU A 246 0.96 30.63 -3.23
C LEU A 246 -0.32 31.45 -3.14
N GLU A 247 -0.37 32.58 -3.86
CA GLU A 247 -1.58 33.41 -3.89
C GLU A 247 -2.76 32.67 -4.50
N ASP A 248 -2.51 31.99 -5.64
CA ASP A 248 -3.51 31.22 -6.36
C ASP A 248 -2.92 30.00 -7.07
N ASP A 249 -3.79 29.24 -7.72
CA ASP A 249 -3.45 27.99 -8.40
C ASP A 249 -2.61 28.20 -9.69
N ASN A 250 -2.71 29.40 -10.32
CA ASN A 250 -1.99 29.71 -11.56
C ASN A 250 -0.49 29.85 -11.34
N MET A 251 -0.08 30.22 -10.13
CA MET A 251 1.33 30.35 -9.77
C MET A 251 2.05 29.00 -9.60
N LYS A 252 1.31 27.91 -9.46
CA LYS A 252 1.90 26.59 -9.15
C LYS A 252 2.90 26.13 -10.20
N TYR A 253 2.60 26.33 -11.48
CA TYR A 253 3.49 25.85 -12.55
C TYR A 253 4.79 26.63 -12.61
N GLU A 254 4.74 27.96 -12.55
CA GLU A 254 5.94 28.81 -12.52
C GLU A 254 6.81 28.48 -11.28
N THR A 255 6.16 28.37 -10.11
CA THR A 255 6.85 27.95 -8.87
C THR A 255 7.51 26.58 -9.03
N LEU A 256 6.87 25.65 -9.73
CA LEU A 256 7.46 24.33 -10.00
C LEU A 256 8.70 24.43 -10.87
N LYS A 257 8.71 25.28 -11.91
CA LYS A 257 9.87 25.53 -12.75
C LYS A 257 11.01 26.16 -11.96
N ASP A 258 10.71 27.15 -11.13
CA ASP A 258 11.70 27.80 -10.27
C ASP A 258 12.33 26.77 -9.31
N LEU A 259 11.52 25.89 -8.76
CA LEU A 259 11.99 24.83 -7.88
C LEU A 259 12.96 23.89 -8.60
N PHE A 260 12.63 23.44 -9.82
CA PHE A 260 13.50 22.58 -10.64
C PHE A 260 14.77 23.29 -11.14
N SER A 261 14.75 24.62 -11.29
CA SER A 261 15.93 25.41 -11.65
C SER A 261 16.89 25.59 -10.47
N THR A 262 16.37 25.59 -9.24
CA THR A 262 17.13 25.92 -8.02
C THR A 262 17.87 24.70 -7.47
N PHE A 263 17.30 23.49 -7.59
CA PHE A 263 17.98 22.30 -7.07
C PHE A 263 17.83 21.06 -7.96
N SER A 264 18.85 20.22 -7.92
CA SER A 264 18.88 18.95 -8.65
C SER A 264 18.06 17.90 -7.91
N VAL A 265 17.02 17.39 -8.57
CA VAL A 265 16.18 16.29 -8.05
C VAL A 265 16.67 14.97 -8.65
N ALA A 266 17.07 14.03 -7.81
CA ALA A 266 17.51 12.71 -8.28
C ALA A 266 16.35 11.94 -8.91
N GLN A 267 15.27 11.71 -8.15
CA GLN A 267 13.97 11.25 -8.62
C GLN A 267 12.85 11.92 -7.82
N CYS A 268 11.80 12.33 -8.51
CA CYS A 268 10.67 13.05 -7.94
C CYS A 268 9.34 12.45 -8.38
N ILE A 269 8.38 12.40 -7.44
CA ILE A 269 6.98 12.16 -7.77
C ILE A 269 6.19 13.44 -7.51
N ILE A 270 5.44 13.90 -8.51
CA ILE A 270 4.53 15.04 -8.40
C ILE A 270 3.11 14.52 -8.36
N TYR A 271 2.36 14.83 -7.31
CA TYR A 271 0.99 14.40 -7.14
C TYR A 271 -0.03 15.48 -7.44
N CYS A 272 -0.99 15.15 -8.32
CA CYS A 272 -2.19 15.95 -8.60
C CYS A 272 -3.45 15.22 -8.13
N ASN A 273 -4.52 15.98 -7.86
CA ASN A 273 -5.78 15.44 -7.33
C ASN A 273 -6.74 14.89 -8.40
N SER A 274 -6.48 15.10 -9.68
CA SER A 274 -7.32 14.58 -10.77
C SER A 274 -6.50 14.12 -11.98
N VAL A 275 -7.07 13.21 -12.76
CA VAL A 275 -6.48 12.70 -13.99
C VAL A 275 -6.19 13.84 -14.98
N ARG A 276 -7.19 14.71 -15.19
CA ARG A 276 -7.04 15.86 -16.10
C ARG A 276 -5.85 16.73 -15.71
N ARG A 277 -5.71 17.02 -14.39
CA ARG A 277 -4.62 17.86 -13.91
C ARG A 277 -3.24 17.19 -14.03
N VAL A 278 -3.19 15.85 -13.96
CA VAL A 278 -1.96 15.10 -14.29
C VAL A 278 -1.58 15.30 -15.75
N SER A 279 -2.55 15.13 -16.67
CA SER A 279 -2.30 15.29 -18.10
C SER A 279 -1.93 16.74 -18.47
N ASP A 280 -2.67 17.72 -17.95
CA ASP A 280 -2.39 19.15 -18.20
C ASP A 280 -0.97 19.52 -17.73
N LEU A 281 -0.55 19.06 -16.55
CA LEU A 281 0.80 19.31 -16.02
C LEU A 281 1.87 18.55 -16.81
N TYR A 282 1.61 17.30 -17.19
CA TYR A 282 2.51 16.51 -18.03
C TYR A 282 2.76 17.20 -19.38
N ASP A 283 1.70 17.62 -20.05
CA ASP A 283 1.79 18.27 -21.36
C ASP A 283 2.60 19.57 -21.27
N ALA A 284 2.37 20.40 -20.25
CA ALA A 284 3.10 21.63 -20.03
C ALA A 284 4.60 21.36 -19.78
N MET A 285 4.92 20.44 -18.87
CA MET A 285 6.33 20.12 -18.58
C MET A 285 7.04 19.44 -19.75
N PHE A 286 6.34 18.59 -20.51
CA PHE A 286 6.89 17.94 -21.70
C PHE A 286 7.20 18.95 -22.81
N GLN A 287 6.30 19.92 -23.05
CA GLN A 287 6.51 21.02 -24.00
C GLN A 287 7.70 21.90 -23.61
N ASP A 288 7.91 22.14 -22.32
CA ASP A 288 9.07 22.88 -21.79
C ASP A 288 10.35 22.02 -21.75
N GLY A 289 10.32 20.78 -22.28
CA GLY A 289 11.50 19.92 -22.45
C GLY A 289 11.94 19.15 -21.20
N TYR A 290 11.11 19.06 -20.17
CA TYR A 290 11.42 18.25 -19.00
C TYR A 290 11.28 16.74 -19.28
N PRO A 291 12.22 15.89 -18.81
CA PRO A 291 12.12 14.43 -18.95
C PRO A 291 11.11 13.85 -17.96
N VAL A 292 9.83 13.94 -18.29
CA VAL A 292 8.71 13.54 -17.43
C VAL A 292 7.98 12.32 -17.97
N CYS A 293 7.35 11.56 -17.09
CA CYS A 293 6.33 10.58 -17.43
C CYS A 293 5.09 10.74 -16.55
N GLN A 294 3.97 10.17 -16.97
CA GLN A 294 2.72 10.26 -16.23
C GLN A 294 2.13 8.89 -15.91
N ILE A 295 1.42 8.78 -14.77
CA ILE A 295 0.64 7.59 -14.42
C ILE A 295 -0.70 8.00 -13.82
N HIS A 296 -1.79 7.57 -14.47
CA HIS A 296 -3.15 7.76 -13.99
C HIS A 296 -4.09 6.65 -14.51
N SER A 297 -5.34 6.61 -14.02
CA SER A 297 -6.30 5.55 -14.33
C SER A 297 -6.73 5.45 -15.79
N ASN A 298 -6.66 6.56 -16.55
CA ASN A 298 -7.13 6.62 -17.93
C ASN A 298 -6.07 6.25 -18.98
N LEU A 299 -4.81 6.07 -18.57
CA LEU A 299 -3.78 5.55 -19.48
C LEU A 299 -4.09 4.11 -19.86
N ASP A 300 -3.74 3.74 -21.11
CA ASP A 300 -3.75 2.33 -21.48
C ASP A 300 -2.70 1.55 -20.67
N LYS A 301 -2.83 0.23 -20.66
CA LYS A 301 -2.01 -0.62 -19.79
C LYS A 301 -0.56 -0.70 -20.20
N GLN A 302 -0.29 -0.72 -21.50
CA GLN A 302 1.07 -0.88 -22.02
C GLN A 302 1.84 0.41 -21.72
N GLU A 303 1.22 1.56 -21.99
CA GLU A 303 1.79 2.86 -21.69
C GLU A 303 2.02 3.02 -20.18
N ARG A 304 1.01 2.70 -19.37
CA ARG A 304 1.13 2.77 -17.90
C ARG A 304 2.25 1.88 -17.35
N GLN A 305 2.38 0.65 -17.88
CA GLN A 305 3.44 -0.26 -17.48
C GLN A 305 4.81 0.25 -17.95
N LYS A 306 4.91 0.76 -19.17
CA LYS A 306 6.13 1.36 -19.71
C LYS A 306 6.59 2.54 -18.87
N ASN A 307 5.69 3.50 -18.60
CA ASN A 307 6.01 4.68 -17.80
C ASN A 307 6.45 4.31 -16.37
N TYR A 308 5.80 3.28 -15.78
CA TYR A 308 6.23 2.75 -14.48
C TYR A 308 7.63 2.14 -14.52
N ASP A 309 7.91 1.31 -15.52
CA ASP A 309 9.22 0.65 -15.65
C ASP A 309 10.31 1.68 -15.98
N ASP A 310 10.06 2.66 -16.85
CA ASP A 310 11.00 3.74 -17.19
C ASP A 310 11.35 4.60 -15.97
N PHE A 311 10.35 4.92 -15.13
CA PHE A 311 10.59 5.64 -13.89
C PHE A 311 11.36 4.77 -12.88
N ARG A 312 11.02 3.50 -12.74
CA ARG A 312 11.66 2.59 -11.79
C ARG A 312 13.14 2.37 -12.09
N VAL A 313 13.53 2.26 -13.36
CA VAL A 313 14.94 2.07 -13.76
C VAL A 313 15.70 3.39 -13.88
N GLY A 314 15.03 4.54 -13.73
CA GLY A 314 15.65 5.86 -13.77
C GLY A 314 15.79 6.47 -15.18
N ASN A 315 15.16 5.89 -16.21
CA ASN A 315 15.12 6.48 -17.56
C ASN A 315 14.39 7.82 -17.56
N THR A 316 13.36 7.96 -16.74
CA THR A 316 12.74 9.25 -16.43
C THR A 316 12.91 9.57 -14.94
N ARG A 317 13.16 10.85 -14.62
CA ARG A 317 13.44 11.29 -13.26
C ARG A 317 12.23 11.90 -12.56
N VAL A 318 11.21 12.31 -13.31
CA VAL A 318 10.00 12.95 -12.79
C VAL A 318 8.78 12.16 -13.21
N LEU A 319 8.01 11.71 -12.23
CA LEU A 319 6.74 11.05 -12.43
C LEU A 319 5.62 11.97 -11.97
N ILE A 320 4.70 12.31 -12.86
CA ILE A 320 3.46 13.04 -12.53
C ILE A 320 2.33 12.02 -12.36
N SER A 321 1.64 12.05 -11.22
CA SER A 321 0.65 11.01 -10.96
C SER A 321 -0.54 11.49 -10.15
N SER A 322 -1.65 10.80 -10.32
CA SER A 322 -2.77 10.83 -9.40
C SER A 322 -2.51 9.88 -8.21
N ASN A 323 -3.49 9.71 -7.31
CA ASN A 323 -3.35 8.84 -6.15
C ASN A 323 -3.10 7.36 -6.46
N VAL A 324 -3.23 6.92 -7.73
CA VAL A 324 -3.00 5.50 -8.11
C VAL A 324 -1.58 5.02 -7.82
N THR A 325 -0.60 5.94 -7.74
CA THR A 325 0.79 5.61 -7.39
C THR A 325 1.15 5.97 -5.95
N ALA A 326 0.24 6.58 -5.20
CA ALA A 326 0.48 6.95 -3.81
C ALA A 326 0.70 5.73 -2.90
N ARG A 327 0.21 4.57 -3.31
CA ARG A 327 0.27 3.33 -2.52
C ARG A 327 0.84 2.18 -3.32
N GLY A 328 1.55 1.29 -2.64
CA GLY A 328 1.98 0.00 -3.19
C GLY A 328 3.07 0.04 -4.26
N ILE A 329 3.51 1.19 -4.73
CA ILE A 329 4.61 1.26 -5.68
C ILE A 329 5.94 1.23 -4.92
N ASP A 330 6.75 0.22 -5.19
CA ASP A 330 8.11 0.12 -4.67
C ASP A 330 9.11 0.77 -5.63
N ILE A 331 9.24 2.08 -5.51
CA ILE A 331 10.27 2.84 -6.18
C ILE A 331 11.32 3.21 -5.13
N GLN A 332 12.44 2.50 -5.17
CA GLN A 332 13.47 2.57 -4.13
C GLN A 332 14.31 3.87 -4.15
N GLN A 333 14.13 4.73 -5.14
CA GLN A 333 15.04 5.87 -5.38
C GLN A 333 14.39 7.25 -5.27
N VAL A 334 13.12 7.35 -4.84
CA VAL A 334 12.46 8.65 -4.72
C VAL A 334 13.04 9.43 -3.55
N SER A 335 13.69 10.54 -3.86
CA SER A 335 14.21 11.48 -2.86
C SER A 335 13.21 12.55 -2.48
N THR A 336 12.36 12.95 -3.42
CA THR A 336 11.46 14.08 -3.28
C THR A 336 10.04 13.73 -3.72
N VAL A 337 9.08 14.15 -2.93
CA VAL A 337 7.65 14.13 -3.28
C VAL A 337 7.14 15.57 -3.31
N ILE A 338 6.47 15.96 -4.37
CA ILE A 338 5.82 17.26 -4.49
C ILE A 338 4.30 17.03 -4.54
N ASN A 339 3.58 17.54 -3.56
CA ASN A 339 2.13 17.68 -3.63
C ASN A 339 1.80 18.97 -4.39
N PHE A 340 1.69 18.89 -5.73
CA PHE A 340 1.22 19.98 -6.56
C PHE A 340 -0.20 20.40 -6.19
N ASP A 341 -0.99 19.42 -5.77
CA ASP A 341 -2.25 19.60 -5.05
C ASP A 341 -2.19 18.86 -3.71
N ILE A 342 -2.52 19.52 -2.62
CA ILE A 342 -2.69 18.87 -1.32
C ILE A 342 -3.79 17.80 -1.43
N PRO A 343 -3.56 16.58 -0.94
CA PRO A 343 -4.56 15.53 -1.04
C PRO A 343 -5.79 15.85 -0.20
N LYS A 344 -6.98 15.62 -0.73
CA LYS A 344 -8.25 15.90 -0.04
C LYS A 344 -8.47 15.04 1.24
N CYS A 345 -7.86 13.87 1.29
CA CYS A 345 -7.95 12.96 2.43
C CYS A 345 -6.61 12.97 3.19
N ILE A 346 -6.67 13.18 4.50
CA ILE A 346 -5.49 13.25 5.38
C ILE A 346 -4.65 11.97 5.27
N ASN A 347 -5.28 10.79 5.23
CA ASN A 347 -4.56 9.52 5.11
C ASN A 347 -3.78 9.41 3.79
N THR A 348 -4.28 9.99 2.71
CA THR A 348 -3.58 10.03 1.42
C THR A 348 -2.28 10.83 1.48
N TYR A 349 -2.20 11.82 2.35
CA TYR A 349 -0.98 12.60 2.56
C TYR A 349 0.18 11.70 2.97
N LEU A 350 -0.01 10.90 4.01
CA LEU A 350 1.01 9.95 4.49
C LEU A 350 1.45 8.98 3.39
N HIS A 351 0.50 8.46 2.61
CA HIS A 351 0.81 7.52 1.54
C HIS A 351 1.62 8.15 0.40
N ARG A 352 1.36 9.43 0.09
CA ARG A 352 2.14 10.17 -0.92
C ARG A 352 3.55 10.44 -0.44
N ILE A 353 3.71 11.08 0.72
CA ILE A 353 5.04 11.45 1.22
C ILE A 353 5.88 10.23 1.62
N GLY A 354 5.24 9.16 2.06
CA GLY A 354 5.88 7.87 2.35
C GLY A 354 6.48 7.15 1.13
N ARG A 355 6.43 7.77 -0.08
CA ARG A 355 7.24 7.32 -1.23
C ARG A 355 8.69 7.82 -1.15
N SER A 356 8.96 8.88 -0.38
CA SER A 356 10.31 9.35 -0.08
C SER A 356 10.81 8.80 1.27
N GLY A 357 12.12 8.87 1.52
CA GLY A 357 12.69 8.54 2.84
C GLY A 357 12.71 7.06 3.22
N ARG A 358 12.72 6.12 2.26
CA ARG A 358 12.76 4.69 2.53
C ARG A 358 14.16 4.18 2.85
N TRP A 359 14.26 3.11 3.64
CA TRP A 359 15.50 2.39 3.95
C TRP A 359 16.56 3.26 4.62
N GLY A 360 16.17 4.11 5.59
CA GLY A 360 17.10 4.97 6.34
C GLY A 360 17.63 6.18 5.56
N ARG A 361 17.12 6.45 4.36
CA ARG A 361 17.44 7.68 3.60
C ARG A 361 16.49 8.81 4.00
N LYS A 362 17.04 10.03 4.08
CA LYS A 362 16.24 11.24 4.32
C LYS A 362 15.42 11.57 3.08
N GLY A 363 14.10 11.71 3.22
CA GLY A 363 13.19 12.14 2.17
C GLY A 363 12.79 13.61 2.32
N VAL A 364 12.25 14.18 1.24
CA VAL A 364 11.69 15.52 1.24
C VAL A 364 10.28 15.51 0.67
N ALA A 365 9.38 16.20 1.33
CA ALA A 365 8.02 16.45 0.85
C ALA A 365 7.79 17.95 0.75
N ILE A 366 7.36 18.43 -0.41
CA ILE A 366 7.06 19.85 -0.67
C ILE A 366 5.59 19.96 -1.05
N ASN A 367 4.86 20.84 -0.38
CA ASN A 367 3.43 21.02 -0.55
C ASN A 367 3.15 22.41 -1.14
N PHE A 368 2.49 22.48 -2.29
CA PHE A 368 2.00 23.75 -2.82
C PHE A 368 0.67 24.08 -2.17
N VAL A 369 0.62 25.21 -1.48
CA VAL A 369 -0.48 25.62 -0.60
C VAL A 369 -1.03 26.94 -1.10
N THR A 370 -2.31 26.98 -1.45
CA THR A 370 -3.03 28.22 -1.69
C THR A 370 -3.80 28.65 -0.44
N ARG A 371 -4.36 29.85 -0.42
CA ARG A 371 -5.18 30.34 0.70
C ARG A 371 -6.30 29.36 1.10
N ARG A 372 -6.83 28.60 0.15
CA ARG A 372 -7.90 27.59 0.39
C ARG A 372 -7.38 26.34 1.10
N ASP A 373 -6.10 26.04 0.96
CA ASP A 373 -5.48 24.80 1.45
C ASP A 373 -4.92 24.95 2.88
N ILE A 374 -4.73 26.18 3.38
CA ILE A 374 -4.06 26.46 4.66
C ILE A 374 -4.74 25.72 5.82
N ARG A 375 -6.08 25.75 5.87
CA ARG A 375 -6.83 25.06 6.94
C ARG A 375 -6.58 23.56 6.90
N HIS A 376 -6.63 22.98 5.70
CA HIS A 376 -6.42 21.56 5.52
C HIS A 376 -4.97 21.12 5.81
N LEU A 377 -3.98 21.97 5.53
CA LEU A 377 -2.59 21.75 5.94
C LEU A 377 -2.47 21.67 7.47
N LYS A 378 -3.13 22.56 8.19
CA LYS A 378 -3.15 22.53 9.67
C LYS A 378 -3.86 21.30 10.23
N ASP A 379 -4.93 20.84 9.57
CA ASP A 379 -5.59 19.60 9.94
C ASP A 379 -4.66 18.39 9.78
N ILE A 380 -3.82 18.38 8.73
CA ILE A 380 -2.77 17.34 8.50
C ILE A 380 -1.71 17.41 9.60
N GLU A 381 -1.18 18.59 9.93
CA GLU A 381 -0.21 18.79 11.02
C GLU A 381 -0.73 18.28 12.36
N SER A 382 -1.96 18.67 12.69
CA SER A 382 -2.62 18.26 13.94
C SER A 382 -2.84 16.75 14.00
N PHE A 383 -3.32 16.14 12.90
CA PHE A 383 -3.63 14.73 12.85
C PHE A 383 -2.39 13.82 12.99
N TYR A 384 -1.27 14.21 12.37
CA TYR A 384 -0.02 13.47 12.43
C TYR A 384 0.95 13.93 13.51
N ASN A 385 0.56 14.93 14.31
CA ASN A 385 1.42 15.57 15.29
C ASN A 385 2.80 15.91 14.72
N THR A 386 2.80 16.55 13.55
CA THR A 386 4.02 16.92 12.80
C THR A 386 4.00 18.41 12.47
N GLN A 387 5.18 18.95 12.19
CA GLN A 387 5.34 20.33 11.73
C GLN A 387 5.73 20.33 10.25
N ILE A 388 4.99 21.09 9.45
CA ILE A 388 5.30 21.35 8.05
C ILE A 388 5.79 22.79 7.96
N SER A 389 7.08 22.99 7.75
CA SER A 389 7.71 24.32 7.75
C SER A 389 7.61 24.98 6.36
N GLU A 390 7.67 26.30 6.31
CA GLU A 390 7.85 26.99 5.03
C GLU A 390 9.19 26.62 4.41
N LEU A 391 9.22 26.44 3.07
CA LEU A 391 10.46 26.10 2.38
C LEU A 391 11.43 27.29 2.48
N PRO A 392 12.65 27.09 3.03
CA PRO A 392 13.65 28.15 3.10
C PRO A 392 14.01 28.68 1.70
N SER A 393 14.19 29.99 1.57
CA SER A 393 14.55 30.63 0.30
C SER A 393 15.93 30.23 -0.24
N ASP A 394 16.80 29.74 0.64
CA ASP A 394 18.15 29.25 0.33
C ASP A 394 18.21 27.70 0.19
N TYR A 395 17.06 27.02 0.11
CA TYR A 395 17.02 25.57 0.00
C TYR A 395 17.65 25.09 -1.31
N LYS A 396 18.75 24.35 -1.21
CA LYS A 396 19.53 23.82 -2.35
C LYS A 396 19.29 22.33 -2.68
N GLY A 397 18.30 21.72 -2.05
CA GLY A 397 18.13 20.26 -2.12
C GLY A 397 19.08 19.50 -1.15
N ASN A 398 18.88 18.20 -1.05
CA ASN A 398 19.77 17.32 -0.26
C ASN A 398 20.77 16.64 -1.17
#